data_a85fd36935634b30d8823e165aa51b15
#
_entry.id   a85fd36935634b30d8823e165aa51b15
#
_cell.length_a   1.000
_cell.length_b   1.000
_cell.length_c   1.000
_cell.angle_alpha   90.00
_cell.angle_beta   90.00
_cell.angle_gamma   90.00
#
_symmetry.space_group_name_H-M   'P 1'
#
loop_
_entity.id
_entity.type
_entity.pdbx_description
1 polymer ?
#
loop_
_entity_poly.entity_id
_entity_poly.type
_entity_poly.pdbx_seq_one_letter_code
_entity_poly.pdbx_strand_id
1 'polypeptide(L)'
;MSAARQRLAQVSDHLAGSQSKITPTEGDIEGYGSSGRAGILKKSPDDVVVTACLRTAFTKGGKGGFKDTAAADMLVGAFKSLIERSKIDPGLVEDIAVGSVLPPGGGATEFRAAALAAGFPVSAAVRSLNRQCSSGLQACVDIANAISAGMIEVGVGAGVESMSLQYGPGAVTEFSELLESHPESANCKVPMGVLSENMAKNRGVTRAVQDAFAASSYQKATKAQAAGLFDEEIAPLTVKWEDPKTGDVKEITVAKDDGIRAGVTAESLAKIKPAFAKDGSIHGGNASQISDGAAAVLLMKRSTAERLGQTILGKYVAASVAGVAPLLMGIGPWAAIPKVFEQTGISKDDVDIFEINEAFASQCVWCANELGIDEKKINPKGGAIAFGHPLGCTGARQVSTLLYELRRTGQKVGVTTSHAVMVLTP
;
A
#
# COMPACT_ATOMS: atom_id res chain seq x y z
N MET A 1 -27.54 -25.69 21.01
CA MET A 1 -26.32 -25.00 20.56
C MET A 1 -26.73 -23.94 19.56
N SER A 2 -26.33 -22.68 19.73
CA SER A 2 -26.83 -21.58 18.90
C SER A 2 -26.26 -21.68 17.50
N ALA A 3 -27.01 -21.23 16.47
CA ALA A 3 -26.62 -21.17 15.05
C ALA A 3 -25.26 -20.49 14.82
N ALA A 4 -24.87 -19.58 15.70
CA ALA A 4 -23.56 -18.93 15.69
C ALA A 4 -22.39 -19.89 15.98
N ARG A 5 -22.56 -20.87 16.88
CA ARG A 5 -21.53 -21.89 17.17
C ARG A 5 -21.39 -22.90 16.02
N GLN A 6 -22.50 -23.24 15.38
CA GLN A 6 -22.46 -24.10 14.19
C GLN A 6 -21.77 -23.41 13.00
N ARG A 7 -21.99 -22.11 12.81
CA ARG A 7 -21.30 -21.33 11.77
C ARG A 7 -19.81 -21.14 12.04
N LEU A 8 -19.40 -20.93 13.29
CA LEU A 8 -17.98 -20.89 13.68
C LEU A 8 -17.27 -22.22 13.44
N ALA A 9 -17.94 -23.35 13.71
CA ALA A 9 -17.40 -24.68 13.40
C ALA A 9 -17.25 -24.87 11.88
N GLN A 10 -18.25 -24.49 11.07
CA GLN A 10 -18.17 -24.57 9.59
C GLN A 10 -17.05 -23.69 9.01
N VAL A 11 -16.81 -22.50 9.55
CA VAL A 11 -15.69 -21.65 9.14
C VAL A 11 -14.36 -22.28 9.54
N SER A 12 -14.27 -22.87 10.75
CA SER A 12 -13.09 -23.60 11.21
C SER A 12 -12.82 -24.83 10.33
N ASP A 13 -13.84 -25.58 9.96
CA ASP A 13 -13.74 -26.76 9.11
C ASP A 13 -13.40 -26.39 7.65
N HIS A 14 -13.90 -25.26 7.15
CA HIS A 14 -13.54 -24.73 5.83
C HIS A 14 -12.08 -24.28 5.77
N LEU A 15 -11.58 -23.67 6.87
CA LEU A 15 -10.17 -23.30 7.00
C LEU A 15 -9.27 -24.53 7.20
N ALA A 16 -9.74 -25.57 7.85
CA ALA A 16 -9.03 -26.83 8.04
C ALA A 16 -9.10 -27.74 6.80
N GLY A 17 -10.23 -27.70 6.06
CA GLY A 17 -10.46 -28.53 4.87
C GLY A 17 -9.82 -28.02 3.58
N SER A 18 -9.37 -26.76 3.52
CA SER A 18 -8.70 -26.22 2.33
C SER A 18 -7.19 -26.51 2.28
N GLN A 19 -6.67 -27.38 3.11
CA GLN A 19 -5.43 -28.10 2.81
C GLN A 19 -5.69 -29.21 1.79
N SER A 20 -6.31 -28.90 0.65
CA SER A 20 -6.12 -29.70 -0.52
C SER A 20 -4.65 -29.62 -0.87
N LYS A 21 -3.93 -30.69 -0.60
CA LYS A 21 -2.60 -30.92 -1.17
C LYS A 21 -2.77 -30.85 -2.69
N ILE A 22 -2.54 -29.67 -3.25
CA ILE A 22 -2.13 -29.53 -4.63
C ILE A 22 -0.74 -30.15 -4.61
N THR A 23 -0.66 -31.45 -4.89
CA THR A 23 0.58 -32.09 -5.26
C THR A 23 1.01 -31.40 -6.55
N PRO A 24 2.14 -30.67 -6.58
CA PRO A 24 2.67 -30.19 -7.85
C PRO A 24 2.90 -31.43 -8.71
N THR A 25 2.25 -31.49 -9.86
CA THR A 25 2.71 -32.38 -10.93
C THR A 25 4.13 -31.92 -11.25
N GLU A 26 5.09 -32.84 -11.15
CA GLU A 26 6.46 -32.68 -11.63
C GLU A 26 6.42 -32.32 -13.12
N GLY A 27 6.28 -31.09 -13.43
CA GLY A 27 6.54 -30.46 -14.70
C GLY A 27 7.44 -29.28 -14.35
N ASP A 28 8.68 -29.34 -14.80
CA ASP A 28 9.69 -28.33 -14.63
C ASP A 28 9.17 -26.96 -15.09
N ILE A 29 8.45 -26.26 -14.21
CA ILE A 29 8.40 -24.82 -14.25
C ILE A 29 9.71 -24.42 -13.60
N GLU A 30 10.73 -24.10 -14.40
CA GLU A 30 11.88 -23.32 -13.98
C GLU A 30 11.41 -21.91 -13.62
N GLY A 31 10.59 -21.81 -12.58
CA GLY A 31 10.11 -20.58 -12.01
C GLY A 31 10.51 -20.56 -10.55
N TYR A 32 11.49 -19.72 -10.21
CA TYR A 32 11.89 -19.40 -8.86
C TYR A 32 12.02 -20.65 -7.95
N GLY A 33 12.95 -21.53 -8.28
CA GLY A 33 13.30 -22.66 -7.44
C GLY A 33 13.61 -22.14 -6.04
N SER A 34 13.10 -22.81 -5.03
CA SER A 34 13.25 -22.60 -3.58
C SER A 34 14.71 -22.35 -3.16
N SER A 35 15.24 -21.19 -3.53
CA SER A 35 16.66 -20.85 -3.36
C SER A 35 16.94 -20.09 -2.07
N GLY A 36 15.90 -19.77 -1.29
CA GLY A 36 16.02 -19.03 -0.05
C GLY A 36 16.63 -17.64 -0.23
N ARG A 37 17.07 -17.04 0.87
CA ARG A 37 17.64 -15.68 0.87
C ARG A 37 18.78 -15.51 -0.14
N ALA A 38 19.69 -16.48 -0.25
CA ALA A 38 20.84 -16.38 -1.17
C ALA A 38 20.39 -16.33 -2.65
N GLY A 39 19.36 -17.06 -3.01
CA GLY A 39 18.84 -17.10 -4.38
C GLY A 39 18.13 -15.82 -4.78
N ILE A 40 17.26 -15.28 -3.93
CA ILE A 40 16.56 -14.03 -4.25
C ILE A 40 17.51 -12.84 -4.37
N LEU A 41 18.71 -12.91 -3.81
CA LEU A 41 19.74 -11.87 -3.91
C LEU A 41 20.63 -12.01 -5.16
N LYS A 42 20.59 -13.13 -5.90
CA LYS A 42 21.29 -13.26 -7.17
C LYS A 42 20.75 -12.27 -8.19
N LYS A 43 21.65 -11.71 -8.99
CA LYS A 43 21.32 -10.79 -10.09
C LYS A 43 21.28 -11.55 -11.41
N SER A 44 20.25 -11.24 -12.21
CA SER A 44 20.10 -11.75 -13.57
C SER A 44 19.78 -10.58 -14.52
N PRO A 45 20.24 -10.62 -15.79
CA PRO A 45 19.84 -9.66 -16.80
C PRO A 45 18.31 -9.56 -17.00
N ASP A 46 17.60 -10.64 -16.70
CA ASP A 46 16.13 -10.72 -16.82
C ASP A 46 15.38 -10.28 -15.56
N ASP A 47 16.08 -9.95 -14.47
CA ASP A 47 15.41 -9.39 -13.29
C ASP A 47 14.56 -8.17 -13.67
N VAL A 48 13.38 -8.06 -13.06
CA VAL A 48 12.63 -6.81 -13.10
C VAL A 48 13.15 -5.91 -11.99
N VAL A 49 13.57 -4.70 -12.35
CA VAL A 49 14.18 -3.75 -11.41
C VAL A 49 13.38 -2.46 -11.35
N VAL A 50 13.41 -1.83 -10.17
CA VAL A 50 12.92 -0.47 -9.95
C VAL A 50 14.09 0.49 -10.18
N THR A 51 13.93 1.43 -11.10
CA THR A 51 14.97 2.42 -11.43
C THR A 51 14.67 3.80 -10.89
N ALA A 52 13.39 4.11 -10.66
CA ALA A 52 12.97 5.31 -9.95
C ALA A 52 11.67 5.02 -9.21
N CYS A 53 11.53 5.58 -8.03
CA CYS A 53 10.29 5.58 -7.30
C CYS A 53 10.18 6.84 -6.44
N LEU A 54 8.95 7.34 -6.28
CA LEU A 54 8.69 8.53 -5.50
C LEU A 54 7.21 8.60 -5.10
N ARG A 55 6.91 9.53 -4.21
CA ARG A 55 5.55 9.91 -3.83
C ARG A 55 5.44 11.42 -3.64
N THR A 56 4.25 11.96 -3.70
CA THR A 56 3.97 13.28 -3.13
C THR A 56 4.05 13.20 -1.60
N ALA A 57 4.11 14.32 -0.92
CA ALA A 57 3.75 14.34 0.48
C ALA A 57 2.32 13.81 0.65
N PHE A 58 2.00 13.21 1.80
CA PHE A 58 0.64 12.84 2.17
C PHE A 58 0.03 13.93 3.03
N THR A 59 -1.18 14.35 2.69
CA THR A 59 -1.85 15.43 3.40
C THR A 59 -3.20 15.00 3.95
N LYS A 60 -3.60 15.62 5.05
CA LYS A 60 -4.88 15.32 5.73
C LYS A 60 -6.06 15.60 4.82
N GLY A 61 -6.93 14.63 4.68
CA GLY A 61 -8.17 14.78 3.92
C GLY A 61 -9.05 15.93 4.44
N GLY A 62 -9.56 16.75 3.52
CA GLY A 62 -10.43 17.89 3.78
C GLY A 62 -9.77 19.08 4.48
N LYS A 63 -8.48 19.00 4.83
CA LYS A 63 -7.80 20.05 5.62
C LYS A 63 -6.37 20.34 5.18
N GLY A 64 -5.70 19.36 4.58
CA GLY A 64 -4.28 19.43 4.24
C GLY A 64 -3.99 20.19 2.96
N GLY A 65 -2.72 20.12 2.55
CA GLY A 65 -2.23 20.87 1.39
C GLY A 65 -2.87 20.47 0.06
N PHE A 66 -3.39 19.23 -0.06
CA PHE A 66 -4.06 18.74 -1.28
C PHE A 66 -5.59 18.70 -1.20
N LYS A 67 -6.20 19.34 -0.17
CA LYS A 67 -7.65 19.26 0.04
C LYS A 67 -8.50 19.71 -1.16
N ASP A 68 -7.96 20.59 -2.01
CA ASP A 68 -8.61 21.15 -3.19
C ASP A 68 -8.03 20.59 -4.51
N THR A 69 -7.14 19.57 -4.42
CA THR A 69 -6.41 19.04 -5.57
C THR A 69 -7.05 17.74 -6.04
N ALA A 70 -7.39 17.67 -7.32
CA ALA A 70 -7.92 16.45 -7.92
C ALA A 70 -6.88 15.31 -7.93
N ALA A 71 -7.33 14.06 -7.86
CA ALA A 71 -6.46 12.89 -7.94
C ALA A 71 -5.59 12.92 -9.22
N ALA A 72 -6.19 13.26 -10.36
CA ALA A 72 -5.47 13.37 -11.63
C ALA A 72 -4.35 14.41 -11.58
N ASP A 73 -4.54 15.55 -10.92
CA ASP A 73 -3.52 16.62 -10.82
C ASP A 73 -2.33 16.19 -9.95
N MET A 74 -2.60 15.50 -8.83
CA MET A 74 -1.56 14.89 -8.01
C MET A 74 -0.76 13.84 -8.81
N LEU A 75 -1.46 13.04 -9.62
CA LEU A 75 -0.83 12.03 -10.48
C LEU A 75 0.04 12.68 -11.56
N VAL A 76 -0.40 13.77 -12.20
CA VAL A 76 0.43 14.57 -13.13
C VAL A 76 1.72 15.01 -12.47
N GLY A 77 1.63 15.53 -11.23
CA GLY A 77 2.81 15.96 -10.46
C GLY A 77 3.77 14.79 -10.18
N ALA A 78 3.25 13.66 -9.73
CA ALA A 78 4.05 12.46 -9.48
C ALA A 78 4.73 11.94 -10.76
N PHE A 79 4.01 11.89 -11.88
CA PHE A 79 4.55 11.45 -13.17
C PHE A 79 5.62 12.39 -13.71
N LYS A 80 5.40 13.71 -13.69
CA LYS A 80 6.43 14.70 -14.09
C LYS A 80 7.69 14.55 -13.27
N SER A 81 7.54 14.45 -11.95
CA SER A 81 8.68 14.24 -11.05
C SER A 81 9.38 12.90 -11.28
N LEU A 82 8.65 11.83 -11.67
CA LEU A 82 9.24 10.53 -12.00
C LEU A 82 10.11 10.65 -13.26
N ILE A 83 9.60 11.30 -14.34
CA ILE A 83 10.33 11.54 -15.58
C ILE A 83 11.59 12.37 -15.31
N GLU A 84 11.45 13.47 -14.55
CA GLU A 84 12.55 14.37 -14.21
C GLU A 84 13.66 13.68 -13.41
N ARG A 85 13.29 12.93 -12.36
CA ARG A 85 14.27 12.25 -11.49
C ARG A 85 14.95 11.07 -12.17
N SER A 86 14.22 10.29 -12.95
CA SER A 86 14.77 9.14 -13.68
C SER A 86 15.55 9.55 -14.92
N LYS A 87 15.25 10.73 -15.47
CA LYS A 87 15.74 11.19 -16.79
C LYS A 87 15.46 10.20 -17.91
N ILE A 88 14.42 9.37 -17.74
CA ILE A 88 14.00 8.44 -18.79
C ILE A 88 13.38 9.22 -19.94
N ASP A 89 13.63 8.78 -21.16
CA ASP A 89 12.78 9.18 -22.28
C ASP A 89 11.37 8.61 -22.08
N PRO A 90 10.33 9.43 -21.84
CA PRO A 90 8.99 8.95 -21.66
C PRO A 90 8.46 8.15 -22.85
N GLY A 91 9.04 8.32 -24.03
CA GLY A 91 8.75 7.54 -25.24
C GLY A 91 9.05 6.05 -25.12
N LEU A 92 9.88 5.65 -24.15
CA LEU A 92 10.20 4.26 -23.87
C LEU A 92 9.19 3.56 -22.95
N VAL A 93 8.28 4.29 -22.31
CA VAL A 93 7.26 3.70 -21.42
C VAL A 93 6.12 3.17 -22.26
N GLU A 94 5.87 1.86 -22.14
CA GLU A 94 4.88 1.14 -22.98
C GLU A 94 3.55 1.00 -22.28
N ASP A 95 3.53 0.81 -20.93
CA ASP A 95 2.30 0.61 -20.16
C ASP A 95 2.40 1.28 -18.78
N ILE A 96 1.28 1.85 -18.35
CA ILE A 96 1.10 2.50 -17.06
C ILE A 96 -0.12 1.91 -16.36
N ALA A 97 0.08 1.35 -15.18
CA ALA A 97 -0.98 0.89 -14.32
C ALA A 97 -1.16 1.83 -13.14
N VAL A 98 -2.38 2.29 -12.88
CA VAL A 98 -2.69 3.22 -11.78
C VAL A 98 -3.70 2.58 -10.83
N GLY A 99 -3.28 2.37 -9.58
CA GLY A 99 -4.15 1.91 -8.51
C GLY A 99 -4.92 3.07 -7.88
N SER A 100 -6.24 2.94 -7.79
CA SER A 100 -7.10 3.90 -7.09
C SER A 100 -8.39 3.21 -6.65
N VAL A 101 -9.08 3.76 -5.65
CA VAL A 101 -10.26 3.13 -5.04
C VAL A 101 -11.52 3.95 -5.29
N LEU A 102 -11.46 5.26 -5.14
CA LEU A 102 -12.62 6.14 -5.00
C LEU A 102 -13.10 6.82 -6.29
N PRO A 103 -12.28 7.01 -7.34
CA PRO A 103 -12.70 7.79 -8.49
C PRO A 103 -13.92 7.16 -9.18
N PRO A 104 -14.93 7.95 -9.54
CA PRO A 104 -16.05 7.49 -10.35
C PRO A 104 -15.59 6.85 -11.66
N GLY A 105 -16.25 5.78 -12.09
CA GLY A 105 -15.85 5.05 -13.31
C GLY A 105 -14.45 4.42 -13.25
N GLY A 106 -13.87 4.28 -12.04
CA GLY A 106 -12.54 3.70 -11.83
C GLY A 106 -11.38 4.60 -12.25
N GLY A 107 -11.62 5.86 -12.65
CA GLY A 107 -10.55 6.83 -12.96
C GLY A 107 -9.80 6.60 -14.27
N ALA A 108 -10.15 5.61 -15.10
CA ALA A 108 -9.36 5.21 -16.26
C ALA A 108 -9.12 6.37 -17.26
N THR A 109 -10.19 7.14 -17.57
CA THR A 109 -10.08 8.30 -18.49
C THR A 109 -9.23 9.41 -17.91
N GLU A 110 -9.44 9.73 -16.63
CA GLU A 110 -8.68 10.77 -15.91
C GLU A 110 -7.19 10.43 -15.84
N PHE A 111 -6.85 9.18 -15.53
CA PHE A 111 -5.45 8.77 -15.40
C PHE A 111 -4.75 8.69 -16.75
N ARG A 112 -5.48 8.33 -17.81
CA ARG A 112 -4.96 8.45 -19.18
C ARG A 112 -4.66 9.91 -19.52
N ALA A 113 -5.57 10.82 -19.21
CA ALA A 113 -5.37 12.25 -19.42
C ALA A 113 -4.18 12.77 -18.59
N ALA A 114 -4.05 12.33 -17.33
CA ALA A 114 -2.93 12.69 -16.46
C ALA A 114 -1.57 12.24 -17.04
N ALA A 115 -1.49 11.02 -17.56
CA ALA A 115 -0.27 10.52 -18.19
C ALA A 115 0.14 11.37 -19.41
N LEU A 116 -0.80 11.72 -20.28
CA LEU A 116 -0.56 12.59 -21.42
C LEU A 116 -0.13 14.00 -21.00
N ALA A 117 -0.80 14.58 -19.98
CA ALA A 117 -0.47 15.89 -19.45
C ALA A 117 0.90 15.92 -18.74
N ALA A 118 1.38 14.78 -18.27
CA ALA A 118 2.70 14.62 -17.68
C ALA A 118 3.82 14.49 -18.72
N GLY A 119 3.50 14.20 -20.00
CA GLY A 119 4.46 14.07 -21.09
C GLY A 119 4.70 12.64 -21.58
N PHE A 120 3.95 11.66 -21.11
CA PHE A 120 3.99 10.33 -21.72
C PHE A 120 3.36 10.34 -23.12
N PRO A 121 3.87 9.53 -24.06
CA PRO A 121 3.40 9.53 -25.43
C PRO A 121 2.00 8.90 -25.56
N VAL A 122 1.35 9.19 -26.67
CA VAL A 122 0.05 8.57 -27.02
C VAL A 122 0.17 7.04 -27.20
N SER A 123 1.34 6.52 -27.45
CA SER A 123 1.65 5.10 -27.58
C SER A 123 1.69 4.36 -26.23
N ALA A 124 1.96 5.06 -25.12
CA ALA A 124 1.92 4.42 -23.80
C ALA A 124 0.48 4.05 -23.44
N ALA A 125 0.20 2.78 -23.21
CA ALA A 125 -1.10 2.36 -22.71
C ALA A 125 -1.31 2.79 -21.26
N VAL A 126 -2.55 3.02 -20.83
CA VAL A 126 -2.86 3.33 -19.44
C VAL A 126 -4.09 2.55 -18.99
N ARG A 127 -4.01 1.92 -17.85
CA ARG A 127 -5.15 1.30 -17.19
C ARG A 127 -5.27 1.73 -15.74
N SER A 128 -6.49 1.75 -15.23
CA SER A 128 -6.75 1.85 -13.80
C SER A 128 -7.10 0.47 -13.23
N LEU A 129 -6.86 0.28 -11.94
CA LEU A 129 -7.26 -0.92 -11.24
C LEU A 129 -7.65 -0.61 -9.79
N ASN A 130 -8.57 -1.42 -9.25
CA ASN A 130 -9.02 -1.33 -7.88
C ASN A 130 -8.92 -2.70 -7.19
N ARG A 131 -8.01 -2.80 -6.23
CA ARG A 131 -7.89 -3.86 -5.24
C ARG A 131 -7.87 -3.24 -3.85
N GLN A 132 -8.80 -2.34 -3.61
CA GLN A 132 -8.93 -1.58 -2.36
C GLN A 132 -7.56 -0.96 -1.95
N CYS A 133 -7.19 -1.03 -0.68
CA CYS A 133 -5.93 -0.49 -0.14
C CYS A 133 -4.66 -1.07 -0.78
N SER A 134 -4.75 -2.16 -1.54
CA SER A 134 -3.62 -2.77 -2.25
C SER A 134 -3.47 -2.32 -3.70
N SER A 135 -4.32 -1.40 -4.19
CA SER A 135 -4.37 -1.04 -5.62
C SER A 135 -3.03 -0.56 -6.17
N GLY A 136 -2.34 0.33 -5.47
CA GLY A 136 -1.03 0.82 -5.92
C GLY A 136 0.06 -0.24 -5.91
N LEU A 137 0.03 -1.17 -4.93
CA LEU A 137 0.96 -2.30 -4.93
C LEU A 137 0.66 -3.25 -6.09
N GLN A 138 -0.64 -3.55 -6.32
CA GLN A 138 -1.06 -4.38 -7.44
C GLN A 138 -0.67 -3.76 -8.79
N ALA A 139 -0.77 -2.45 -8.94
CA ALA A 139 -0.30 -1.76 -10.14
C ALA A 139 1.19 -2.01 -10.41
N CYS A 140 2.03 -1.93 -9.38
CA CYS A 140 3.45 -2.25 -9.50
C CYS A 140 3.67 -3.75 -9.83
N VAL A 141 2.91 -4.66 -9.21
CA VAL A 141 2.98 -6.11 -9.48
C VAL A 141 2.59 -6.42 -10.91
N ASP A 142 1.50 -5.82 -11.42
CA ASP A 142 1.02 -6.08 -12.78
C ASP A 142 2.03 -5.61 -13.84
N ILE A 143 2.65 -4.45 -13.64
CA ILE A 143 3.73 -3.98 -14.51
C ILE A 143 4.96 -4.91 -14.41
N ALA A 144 5.36 -5.30 -13.21
CA ALA A 144 6.49 -6.22 -13.03
C ALA A 144 6.24 -7.56 -13.73
N ASN A 145 5.03 -8.11 -13.62
CA ASN A 145 4.65 -9.36 -14.27
C ASN A 145 4.58 -9.21 -15.80
N ALA A 146 4.09 -8.09 -16.33
CA ALA A 146 4.10 -7.82 -17.77
C ALA A 146 5.53 -7.76 -18.33
N ILE A 147 6.47 -7.15 -17.60
CA ILE A 147 7.89 -7.13 -17.95
C ILE A 147 8.50 -8.53 -17.88
N SER A 148 8.21 -9.30 -16.81
CA SER A 148 8.70 -10.67 -16.65
C SER A 148 8.20 -11.60 -17.76
N ALA A 149 6.95 -11.41 -18.20
CA ALA A 149 6.35 -12.16 -19.30
C ALA A 149 6.83 -11.72 -20.70
N GLY A 150 7.65 -10.66 -20.80
CA GLY A 150 8.13 -10.13 -22.07
C GLY A 150 7.07 -9.38 -22.88
N MET A 151 5.96 -8.98 -22.27
CA MET A 151 4.93 -8.17 -22.93
C MET A 151 5.37 -6.72 -23.16
N ILE A 152 6.15 -6.17 -22.24
CA ILE A 152 6.73 -4.83 -22.26
C ILE A 152 8.16 -4.87 -21.70
N GLU A 153 8.98 -3.88 -22.05
CA GLU A 153 10.32 -3.69 -21.47
C GLU A 153 10.33 -2.67 -20.34
N VAL A 154 9.53 -1.60 -20.46
CA VAL A 154 9.50 -0.47 -19.55
C VAL A 154 8.05 -0.12 -19.19
N GLY A 155 7.76 0.02 -17.94
CA GLY A 155 6.42 0.41 -17.49
C GLY A 155 6.42 1.15 -16.15
N VAL A 156 5.29 1.77 -15.84
CA VAL A 156 5.08 2.53 -14.60
C VAL A 156 3.93 1.93 -13.79
N GLY A 157 4.21 1.52 -12.56
CA GLY A 157 3.20 1.22 -11.56
C GLY A 157 2.97 2.44 -10.67
N ALA A 158 1.74 2.88 -10.53
CA ALA A 158 1.41 4.08 -9.77
C ALA A 158 0.19 3.88 -8.87
N GLY A 159 -0.02 4.81 -7.97
CA GLY A 159 -1.24 4.86 -7.18
C GLY A 159 -1.57 6.29 -6.78
N VAL A 160 -2.85 6.58 -6.68
CA VAL A 160 -3.33 7.92 -6.31
C VAL A 160 -4.66 7.82 -5.57
N GLU A 161 -4.89 8.74 -4.64
CA GLU A 161 -6.19 8.93 -4.03
C GLU A 161 -6.38 10.37 -3.59
N SER A 162 -7.56 10.94 -3.83
CA SER A 162 -8.03 12.17 -3.21
C SER A 162 -9.20 11.82 -2.30
N MET A 163 -8.91 11.55 -1.04
CA MET A 163 -9.96 11.31 -0.05
C MET A 163 -10.64 12.61 0.37
N SER A 164 -10.03 13.77 0.12
CA SER A 164 -10.67 15.07 0.32
C SER A 164 -11.88 15.26 -0.57
N LEU A 165 -11.80 14.85 -1.82
CA LEU A 165 -12.83 15.13 -2.83
C LEU A 165 -13.76 13.94 -3.10
N GLN A 166 -13.30 12.71 -2.83
CA GLN A 166 -13.99 11.50 -3.31
C GLN A 166 -14.41 10.53 -2.19
N TYR A 167 -14.02 10.79 -0.92
CA TYR A 167 -14.40 9.93 0.19
C TYR A 167 -15.70 10.39 0.84
N GLY A 168 -16.61 9.44 1.11
CA GLY A 168 -17.88 9.74 1.77
C GLY A 168 -18.95 8.70 1.44
N PRO A 169 -20.22 8.98 1.78
CA PRO A 169 -21.34 8.03 1.57
C PRO A 169 -21.52 7.60 0.11
N GLY A 170 -21.18 8.47 -0.85
CA GLY A 170 -21.26 8.17 -2.29
C GLY A 170 -20.11 7.31 -2.84
N ALA A 171 -19.12 6.99 -2.03
CA ALA A 171 -17.99 6.16 -2.44
C ALA A 171 -18.32 4.66 -2.52
N VAL A 172 -19.45 4.23 -1.95
CA VAL A 172 -19.93 2.85 -1.99
C VAL A 172 -21.22 2.78 -2.82
N THR A 173 -21.21 1.94 -3.84
CA THR A 173 -22.39 1.69 -4.67
C THR A 173 -23.46 0.92 -3.87
N GLU A 174 -24.72 1.26 -4.05
CA GLU A 174 -25.81 0.46 -3.50
C GLU A 174 -25.82 -0.94 -4.12
N PHE A 175 -26.10 -1.93 -3.28
CA PHE A 175 -26.19 -3.32 -3.71
C PHE A 175 -27.60 -3.64 -4.18
N SER A 176 -27.71 -4.45 -5.23
CA SER A 176 -28.97 -5.03 -5.65
C SER A 176 -29.47 -6.05 -4.62
N GLU A 177 -30.79 -6.37 -4.68
CA GLU A 177 -31.39 -7.39 -3.84
C GLU A 177 -30.64 -8.76 -3.93
N LEU A 178 -30.15 -9.11 -5.10
CA LEU A 178 -29.35 -10.31 -5.33
C LEU A 178 -28.08 -10.34 -4.48
N LEU A 179 -27.35 -9.22 -4.43
CA LEU A 179 -26.13 -9.10 -3.63
C LEU A 179 -26.43 -9.08 -2.14
N GLU A 180 -27.51 -8.41 -1.73
CA GLU A 180 -27.93 -8.33 -0.33
C GLU A 180 -28.43 -9.68 0.23
N SER A 181 -29.03 -10.52 -0.63
CA SER A 181 -29.55 -11.83 -0.21
C SER A 181 -28.46 -12.86 0.06
N HIS A 182 -27.23 -12.66 -0.47
CA HIS A 182 -26.11 -13.56 -0.23
C HIS A 182 -25.29 -13.09 1.00
N PRO A 183 -25.20 -13.89 2.08
CA PRO A 183 -24.62 -13.47 3.36
C PRO A 183 -23.20 -12.91 3.26
N GLU A 184 -22.30 -13.57 2.52
CA GLU A 184 -20.92 -13.10 2.36
C GLU A 184 -20.84 -11.85 1.47
N SER A 185 -21.73 -11.72 0.49
CA SER A 185 -21.82 -10.52 -0.35
C SER A 185 -22.28 -9.31 0.46
N ALA A 186 -23.35 -9.45 1.24
CA ALA A 186 -23.84 -8.39 2.12
C ALA A 186 -22.77 -7.89 3.11
N ASN A 187 -21.91 -8.79 3.59
CA ASN A 187 -20.81 -8.45 4.49
C ASN A 187 -19.77 -7.52 3.86
N CYS A 188 -19.66 -7.44 2.53
CA CYS A 188 -18.75 -6.51 1.84
C CYS A 188 -19.10 -5.03 2.07
N LYS A 189 -20.32 -4.70 2.52
CA LYS A 189 -20.76 -3.33 2.85
C LYS A 189 -20.39 -2.90 4.26
N VAL A 190 -19.96 -3.82 5.12
CA VAL A 190 -19.67 -3.48 6.51
C VAL A 190 -18.48 -2.51 6.59
N PRO A 191 -18.63 -1.34 7.24
CA PRO A 191 -17.56 -0.35 7.31
C PRO A 191 -16.30 -0.91 7.96
N MET A 192 -15.13 -0.59 7.40
CA MET A 192 -13.83 -1.12 7.85
C MET A 192 -13.54 -0.85 9.34
N GLY A 193 -13.97 0.28 9.88
CA GLY A 193 -13.84 0.57 11.31
C GLY A 193 -14.61 -0.39 12.19
N VAL A 194 -15.83 -0.79 11.77
CA VAL A 194 -16.65 -1.80 12.46
C VAL A 194 -15.98 -3.18 12.36
N LEU A 195 -15.47 -3.55 11.19
CA LEU A 195 -14.72 -4.81 11.02
C LEU A 195 -13.50 -4.87 11.93
N SER A 196 -12.79 -3.76 12.05
CA SER A 196 -11.59 -3.67 12.90
C SER A 196 -11.92 -3.73 14.39
N GLU A 197 -13.04 -3.15 14.85
CA GLU A 197 -13.52 -3.31 16.23
C GLU A 197 -13.86 -4.77 16.53
N ASN A 198 -14.59 -5.43 15.62
CA ASN A 198 -14.94 -6.84 15.75
C ASN A 198 -13.67 -7.72 15.79
N MET A 199 -12.69 -7.41 14.93
CA MET A 199 -11.42 -8.10 14.92
C MET A 199 -10.66 -7.91 16.25
N ALA A 200 -10.51 -6.68 16.71
CA ALA A 200 -9.82 -6.36 17.97
C ALA A 200 -10.44 -7.13 19.13
N LYS A 201 -11.77 -7.10 19.25
CA LYS A 201 -12.51 -7.82 20.29
C LYS A 201 -12.33 -9.34 20.19
N ASN A 202 -12.52 -9.91 18.99
CA ASN A 202 -12.51 -11.37 18.80
C ASN A 202 -11.11 -11.96 18.90
N ARG A 203 -10.06 -11.15 18.64
CA ARG A 203 -8.65 -11.56 18.70
C ARG A 203 -7.92 -11.09 19.95
N GLY A 204 -8.62 -10.44 20.88
CA GLY A 204 -8.06 -10.02 22.17
C GLY A 204 -7.03 -8.89 22.07
N VAL A 205 -7.06 -8.07 21.00
CA VAL A 205 -6.16 -6.92 20.86
C VAL A 205 -6.74 -5.74 21.64
N THR A 206 -6.22 -5.51 22.83
CA THR A 206 -6.76 -4.50 23.74
C THR A 206 -6.50 -3.07 23.25
N ARG A 207 -7.27 -2.11 23.75
CA ARG A 207 -7.09 -0.68 23.49
C ARG A 207 -5.66 -0.22 23.83
N ALA A 208 -5.14 -0.64 24.97
CA ALA A 208 -3.80 -0.24 25.41
C ALA A 208 -2.70 -0.69 24.43
N VAL A 209 -2.81 -1.91 23.92
CA VAL A 209 -1.87 -2.44 22.90
C VAL A 209 -1.95 -1.65 21.61
N GLN A 210 -3.17 -1.32 21.14
CA GLN A 210 -3.38 -0.51 19.95
C GLN A 210 -2.81 0.90 20.10
N ASP A 211 -3.04 1.54 21.23
CA ASP A 211 -2.53 2.90 21.49
C ASP A 211 -0.99 2.93 21.63
N ALA A 212 -0.39 1.90 22.23
CA ALA A 212 1.06 1.77 22.30
C ALA A 212 1.70 1.62 20.92
N PHE A 213 1.14 0.77 20.05
CA PHE A 213 1.59 0.62 18.67
C PHE A 213 1.43 1.91 17.88
N ALA A 214 0.29 2.59 17.99
CA ALA A 214 0.04 3.85 17.31
C ALA A 214 1.01 4.95 17.76
N ALA A 215 1.28 5.05 19.07
CA ALA A 215 2.25 5.99 19.62
C ALA A 215 3.66 5.73 19.07
N SER A 216 4.06 4.44 18.96
CA SER A 216 5.32 4.03 18.33
C SER A 216 5.41 4.48 16.87
N SER A 217 4.33 4.30 16.08
CA SER A 217 4.27 4.76 14.69
C SER A 217 4.47 6.29 14.58
N TYR A 218 3.75 7.09 15.39
CA TYR A 218 3.94 8.56 15.43
C TYR A 218 5.36 8.95 15.82
N GLN A 219 5.95 8.30 16.81
CA GLN A 219 7.29 8.61 17.28
C GLN A 219 8.36 8.28 16.22
N LYS A 220 8.24 7.13 15.55
CA LYS A 220 9.10 6.74 14.43
C LYS A 220 8.98 7.76 13.29
N ALA A 221 7.76 8.13 12.88
CA ALA A 221 7.54 9.08 11.80
C ALA A 221 8.05 10.48 12.14
N THR A 222 7.85 10.96 13.37
CA THR A 222 8.36 12.24 13.83
C THR A 222 9.89 12.29 13.76
N LYS A 223 10.56 11.25 14.22
CA LYS A 223 12.03 11.15 14.14
C LYS A 223 12.51 11.09 12.70
N ALA A 224 11.86 10.29 11.87
CA ALA A 224 12.21 10.16 10.45
C ALA A 224 12.06 11.47 9.69
N GLN A 225 10.95 12.19 9.89
CA GLN A 225 10.72 13.49 9.26
C GLN A 225 11.71 14.55 9.75
N ALA A 226 12.00 14.60 11.04
CA ALA A 226 12.98 15.55 11.60
C ALA A 226 14.40 15.29 11.09
N ALA A 227 14.72 14.02 10.76
CA ALA A 227 16.01 13.63 10.21
C ALA A 227 16.08 13.70 8.67
N GLY A 228 15.02 14.17 7.98
CA GLY A 228 14.97 14.27 6.52
C GLY A 228 14.89 12.92 5.80
N LEU A 229 14.50 11.82 6.47
CA LEU A 229 14.53 10.47 5.89
C LEU A 229 13.43 10.23 4.84
N PHE A 230 12.53 11.19 4.64
CA PHE A 230 11.53 11.17 3.57
C PHE A 230 11.89 12.06 2.37
N ASP A 231 12.95 12.87 2.47
CA ASP A 231 13.24 13.91 1.47
C ASP A 231 13.59 13.31 0.09
N GLU A 232 14.23 12.14 0.05
CA GLU A 232 14.53 11.45 -1.21
C GLU A 232 13.28 10.85 -1.87
N GLU A 233 12.30 10.39 -1.08
CA GLU A 233 11.10 9.76 -1.64
C GLU A 233 10.01 10.77 -1.98
N ILE A 234 9.96 11.94 -1.33
CA ILE A 234 8.95 12.96 -1.57
C ILE A 234 9.31 13.84 -2.76
N ALA A 235 8.37 13.97 -3.70
CA ALA A 235 8.38 14.97 -4.75
C ALA A 235 7.51 16.16 -4.32
N PRO A 236 8.07 17.36 -4.12
CA PRO A 236 7.28 18.55 -3.85
C PRO A 236 6.33 18.85 -5.00
N LEU A 237 5.10 19.25 -4.68
CA LEU A 237 4.10 19.62 -5.67
C LEU A 237 3.48 20.97 -5.34
N THR A 238 3.52 21.90 -6.29
CA THR A 238 2.87 23.20 -6.16
C THR A 238 1.44 23.10 -6.67
N VAL A 239 0.49 23.49 -5.83
CA VAL A 239 -0.95 23.40 -6.07
C VAL A 239 -1.68 24.65 -5.66
N LYS A 240 -2.86 24.87 -6.23
CA LYS A 240 -3.80 25.88 -5.75
C LYS A 240 -4.46 25.40 -4.47
N TRP A 241 -4.52 26.27 -3.48
CA TRP A 241 -5.12 26.00 -2.18
C TRP A 241 -6.00 27.16 -1.76
N GLU A 242 -7.25 26.87 -1.41
CA GLU A 242 -8.20 27.86 -0.94
C GLU A 242 -8.16 27.96 0.61
N ASP A 243 -8.01 29.17 1.12
CA ASP A 243 -8.09 29.40 2.57
C ASP A 243 -9.56 29.19 3.02
N PRO A 244 -9.81 28.20 3.91
CA PRO A 244 -11.19 27.89 4.32
C PRO A 244 -11.84 29.00 5.16
N LYS A 245 -11.08 30.01 5.60
CA LYS A 245 -11.61 31.14 6.38
C LYS A 245 -11.93 32.35 5.52
N THR A 246 -11.09 32.64 4.52
CA THR A 246 -11.20 33.85 3.71
C THR A 246 -11.73 33.58 2.30
N GLY A 247 -11.62 32.34 1.79
CA GLY A 247 -11.91 31.97 0.41
C GLY A 247 -10.81 32.39 -0.57
N ASP A 248 -9.70 32.93 -0.08
CA ASP A 248 -8.58 33.35 -0.94
C ASP A 248 -7.86 32.13 -1.50
N VAL A 249 -7.66 32.11 -2.81
CA VAL A 249 -6.89 31.06 -3.50
C VAL A 249 -5.45 31.50 -3.68
N LYS A 250 -4.53 30.66 -3.24
CA LYS A 250 -3.08 30.87 -3.38
C LYS A 250 -2.38 29.62 -3.85
N GLU A 251 -1.22 29.78 -4.45
CA GLU A 251 -0.31 28.67 -4.72
C GLU A 251 0.51 28.33 -3.48
N ILE A 252 0.55 27.03 -3.17
CA ILE A 252 1.39 26.51 -2.08
C ILE A 252 2.23 25.33 -2.60
N THR A 253 3.44 25.17 -2.09
CA THR A 253 4.25 23.99 -2.37
C THR A 253 4.14 23.01 -1.21
N VAL A 254 3.61 21.82 -1.48
CA VAL A 254 3.44 20.74 -0.51
C VAL A 254 4.64 19.81 -0.63
N ALA A 255 5.51 19.85 0.37
CA ALA A 255 6.78 19.11 0.38
C ALA A 255 6.98 18.20 1.60
N LYS A 256 6.03 18.19 2.55
CA LYS A 256 6.12 17.39 3.78
C LYS A 256 4.77 16.81 4.14
N ASP A 257 4.80 15.59 4.70
CA ASP A 257 3.62 14.95 5.27
C ASP A 257 3.07 15.81 6.41
N ASP A 258 1.82 16.24 6.31
CA ASP A 258 1.19 17.13 7.31
C ASP A 258 0.41 16.35 8.39
N GLY A 259 0.32 15.04 8.24
CA GLY A 259 -0.31 14.12 9.19
C GLY A 259 0.51 13.85 10.45
N ILE A 260 1.84 13.96 10.36
CA ILE A 260 2.77 13.60 11.44
C ILE A 260 2.62 14.58 12.62
N ARG A 261 2.46 14.02 13.81
CA ARG A 261 2.26 14.79 15.05
C ARG A 261 3.32 14.41 16.07
N ALA A 262 4.13 15.39 16.48
CA ALA A 262 5.10 15.21 17.55
C ALA A 262 4.40 15.12 18.92
N GLY A 263 5.06 14.44 19.86
CA GLY A 263 4.59 14.34 21.25
C GLY A 263 3.41 13.40 21.49
N VAL A 264 3.03 12.59 20.52
CA VAL A 264 1.98 11.58 20.72
C VAL A 264 2.51 10.44 21.59
N THR A 265 1.77 10.13 22.66
CA THR A 265 2.05 9.02 23.58
C THR A 265 0.83 8.15 23.76
N ALA A 266 1.01 6.92 24.27
CA ALA A 266 -0.11 6.01 24.57
C ALA A 266 -1.11 6.66 25.55
N GLU A 267 -0.62 7.41 26.55
CA GLU A 267 -1.46 8.11 27.54
C GLU A 267 -2.27 9.23 26.86
N SER A 268 -1.73 9.92 25.88
CA SER A 268 -2.46 10.94 25.13
C SER A 268 -3.55 10.32 24.25
N LEU A 269 -3.26 9.18 23.66
CA LEU A 269 -4.20 8.42 22.82
C LEU A 269 -5.34 7.79 23.65
N ALA A 270 -5.03 7.31 24.85
CA ALA A 270 -6.02 6.71 25.76
C ALA A 270 -7.19 7.66 26.09
N LYS A 271 -7.01 8.97 25.99
CA LYS A 271 -8.03 10.00 26.24
C LYS A 271 -9.01 10.20 25.08
N ILE A 272 -8.72 9.64 23.90
CA ILE A 272 -9.57 9.83 22.72
C ILE A 272 -10.75 8.87 22.79
N LYS A 273 -11.96 9.38 22.52
CA LYS A 273 -13.17 8.56 22.51
C LYS A 273 -13.15 7.58 21.32
N PRO A 274 -13.67 6.34 21.50
CA PRO A 274 -13.89 5.42 20.41
C PRO A 274 -14.77 6.02 19.32
N ALA A 275 -14.51 5.65 18.06
CA ALA A 275 -15.20 6.22 16.90
C ALA A 275 -16.27 5.30 16.29
N PHE A 276 -16.15 3.98 16.45
CA PHE A 276 -16.97 3.01 15.72
C PHE A 276 -17.91 2.17 16.59
N ALA A 277 -17.70 2.18 17.91
CA ALA A 277 -18.58 1.53 18.89
C ALA A 277 -18.52 2.29 20.22
N LYS A 278 -19.62 2.30 20.98
CA LYS A 278 -19.72 3.04 22.26
C LYS A 278 -18.63 2.63 23.25
N ASP A 279 -18.39 1.33 23.37
CA ASP A 279 -17.37 0.73 24.23
C ASP A 279 -16.23 0.11 23.38
N GLY A 280 -15.92 0.76 22.24
CA GLY A 280 -14.92 0.32 21.30
C GLY A 280 -13.50 0.66 21.71
N SER A 281 -12.56 0.21 20.90
CA SER A 281 -11.12 0.40 21.09
C SER A 281 -10.47 1.27 20.03
N ILE A 282 -11.15 1.47 18.88
CA ILE A 282 -10.61 2.14 17.71
C ILE A 282 -11.06 3.60 17.65
N HIS A 283 -10.12 4.48 17.35
CA HIS A 283 -10.35 5.92 17.22
C HIS A 283 -9.37 6.55 16.22
N GLY A 284 -9.57 7.81 15.88
CA GLY A 284 -8.75 8.54 14.90
C GLY A 284 -7.26 8.70 15.24
N GLY A 285 -6.80 8.22 16.39
CA GLY A 285 -5.38 8.22 16.78
C GLY A 285 -4.70 6.87 16.63
N ASN A 286 -5.46 5.75 16.55
CA ASN A 286 -4.94 4.41 16.36
C ASN A 286 -5.46 3.71 15.08
N ALA A 287 -6.09 4.49 14.21
CA ALA A 287 -6.45 4.18 12.84
C ALA A 287 -5.67 5.07 11.88
N SER A 288 -5.51 4.64 10.62
CA SER A 288 -4.91 5.44 9.57
C SER A 288 -5.69 6.73 9.31
N GLN A 289 -4.97 7.78 8.90
CA GLN A 289 -5.60 9.07 8.60
C GLN A 289 -6.20 9.05 7.19
N ILE A 290 -7.39 9.66 7.04
CA ILE A 290 -7.96 10.04 5.74
C ILE A 290 -6.99 11.02 5.10
N SER A 291 -6.55 10.74 3.87
CA SER A 291 -5.42 11.44 3.27
C SER A 291 -5.49 11.52 1.76
N ASP A 292 -4.77 12.48 1.20
CA ASP A 292 -4.57 12.67 -0.23
C ASP A 292 -3.11 12.42 -0.59
N GLY A 293 -2.86 11.86 -1.78
CA GLY A 293 -1.51 11.67 -2.27
C GLY A 293 -1.40 10.78 -3.50
N ALA A 294 -0.24 10.84 -4.15
CA ALA A 294 0.12 10.03 -5.31
C ALA A 294 1.52 9.43 -5.16
N ALA A 295 1.78 8.31 -5.82
CA ALA A 295 3.09 7.67 -5.89
C ALA A 295 3.28 7.00 -7.26
N ALA A 296 4.52 6.92 -7.72
CA ALA A 296 4.87 6.30 -8.99
C ALA A 296 6.20 5.55 -8.90
N VAL A 297 6.27 4.41 -9.59
CA VAL A 297 7.39 3.47 -9.60
C VAL A 297 7.70 3.11 -11.05
N LEU A 298 8.92 3.36 -11.49
CA LEU A 298 9.42 3.01 -12.82
C LEU A 298 10.10 1.65 -12.76
N LEU A 299 9.62 0.73 -13.59
CA LEU A 299 10.10 -0.65 -13.65
C LEU A 299 10.56 -1.00 -15.06
N MET A 300 11.60 -1.81 -15.14
CA MET A 300 12.12 -2.33 -16.43
C MET A 300 12.95 -3.59 -16.19
N LYS A 301 13.34 -4.29 -17.26
CA LYS A 301 14.35 -5.35 -17.16
C LYS A 301 15.69 -4.77 -16.71
N ARG A 302 16.49 -5.55 -15.96
CA ARG A 302 17.85 -5.16 -15.55
C ARG A 302 18.73 -4.86 -16.77
N SER A 303 18.72 -5.71 -17.79
CA SER A 303 19.46 -5.49 -19.02
C SER A 303 19.08 -4.17 -19.74
N THR A 304 17.80 -3.82 -19.70
CA THR A 304 17.31 -2.54 -20.25
C THR A 304 17.78 -1.36 -19.37
N ALA A 305 17.72 -1.50 -18.03
CA ALA A 305 18.20 -0.47 -17.12
C ALA A 305 19.71 -0.20 -17.33
N GLU A 306 20.51 -1.25 -17.45
CA GLU A 306 21.95 -1.17 -17.69
C GLU A 306 22.25 -0.53 -19.07
N ARG A 307 21.54 -0.94 -20.11
CA ARG A 307 21.67 -0.35 -21.48
C ARG A 307 21.32 1.13 -21.50
N LEU A 308 20.34 1.56 -20.71
CA LEU A 308 19.89 2.95 -20.62
C LEU A 308 20.68 3.78 -19.59
N GLY A 309 21.63 3.18 -18.87
CA GLY A 309 22.39 3.85 -17.82
C GLY A 309 21.54 4.26 -16.61
N GLN A 310 20.42 3.58 -16.37
CA GLN A 310 19.52 3.87 -15.26
C GLN A 310 20.09 3.39 -13.92
N THR A 311 19.90 4.17 -12.88
CA THR A 311 20.21 3.72 -11.51
C THR A 311 19.23 2.65 -11.09
N ILE A 312 19.72 1.50 -10.63
CA ILE A 312 18.88 0.44 -10.09
C ILE A 312 18.72 0.67 -8.57
N LEU A 313 17.49 0.91 -8.13
CA LEU A 313 17.14 1.09 -6.71
C LEU A 313 16.89 -0.24 -6.01
N GLY A 314 16.33 -1.20 -6.73
CA GLY A 314 16.08 -2.54 -6.21
C GLY A 314 15.46 -3.45 -7.25
N LYS A 315 15.29 -4.71 -6.86
CA LYS A 315 14.72 -5.78 -7.67
C LYS A 315 13.35 -6.21 -7.14
N TYR A 316 12.40 -6.38 -8.03
CA TYR A 316 11.18 -7.15 -7.77
C TYR A 316 11.52 -8.64 -7.71
N VAL A 317 11.15 -9.32 -6.64
CA VAL A 317 11.42 -10.75 -6.48
C VAL A 317 10.18 -11.57 -6.76
N ALA A 318 9.11 -11.33 -6.03
CA ALA A 318 7.85 -12.05 -6.14
C ALA A 318 6.72 -11.25 -5.50
N ALA A 319 5.49 -11.63 -5.83
CA ALA A 319 4.31 -11.12 -5.18
C ALA A 319 3.24 -12.21 -5.00
N SER A 320 2.40 -12.02 -4.00
CA SER A 320 1.23 -12.87 -3.79
C SER A 320 0.02 -12.05 -3.38
N VAL A 321 -1.15 -12.66 -3.54
CA VAL A 321 -2.42 -12.11 -3.06
C VAL A 321 -3.21 -13.20 -2.33
N ALA A 322 -4.02 -12.77 -1.35
CA ALA A 322 -4.91 -13.65 -0.63
C ALA A 322 -6.30 -13.03 -0.51
N GLY A 323 -7.32 -13.78 -0.88
CA GLY A 323 -8.70 -13.47 -0.51
C GLY A 323 -8.97 -13.96 0.91
N VAL A 324 -9.74 -13.16 1.64
CA VAL A 324 -10.23 -13.49 2.99
C VAL A 324 -11.72 -13.20 3.07
N ALA A 325 -12.40 -13.82 4.03
CA ALA A 325 -13.81 -13.51 4.26
C ALA A 325 -13.99 -12.00 4.54
N PRO A 326 -15.04 -11.34 4.01
CA PRO A 326 -15.23 -9.89 4.14
C PRO A 326 -15.16 -9.40 5.60
N LEU A 327 -15.76 -10.13 6.52
CA LEU A 327 -15.72 -9.78 7.95
C LEU A 327 -14.34 -9.93 8.60
N LEU A 328 -13.39 -10.56 7.90
CA LEU A 328 -12.02 -10.80 8.37
C LEU A 328 -10.99 -9.98 7.59
N MET A 329 -11.39 -8.91 6.93
CA MET A 329 -10.54 -8.07 6.08
C MET A 329 -9.16 -7.76 6.71
N GLY A 330 -9.12 -7.50 8.02
CA GLY A 330 -7.87 -7.16 8.73
C GLY A 330 -6.80 -8.25 8.75
N ILE A 331 -7.11 -9.53 8.44
CA ILE A 331 -6.12 -10.61 8.41
C ILE A 331 -5.38 -10.75 7.08
N GLY A 332 -5.64 -9.87 6.11
CA GLY A 332 -5.02 -9.93 4.77
C GLY A 332 -3.51 -10.16 4.76
N PRO A 333 -2.71 -9.38 5.50
CA PRO A 333 -1.26 -9.60 5.60
C PRO A 333 -0.89 -10.99 6.12
N TRP A 334 -1.59 -11.49 7.14
CA TRP A 334 -1.38 -12.82 7.70
C TRP A 334 -1.64 -13.92 6.66
N ALA A 335 -2.65 -13.75 5.81
CA ALA A 335 -2.99 -14.71 4.78
C ALA A 335 -2.06 -14.66 3.55
N ALA A 336 -1.51 -13.50 3.22
CA ALA A 336 -0.73 -13.29 1.99
C ALA A 336 0.79 -13.48 2.18
N ILE A 337 1.37 -13.10 3.33
CA ILE A 337 2.82 -13.23 3.57
C ILE A 337 3.32 -14.67 3.48
N PRO A 338 2.67 -15.69 4.08
CA PRO A 338 3.14 -17.06 3.97
C PRO A 338 3.21 -17.57 2.53
N LYS A 339 2.28 -17.14 1.67
CA LYS A 339 2.28 -17.54 0.25
C LYS A 339 3.52 -17.03 -0.50
N VAL A 340 3.95 -15.80 -0.27
CA VAL A 340 5.15 -15.28 -0.93
C VAL A 340 6.41 -15.91 -0.34
N PHE A 341 6.39 -16.30 0.92
CA PHE A 341 7.51 -17.04 1.53
C PHE A 341 7.64 -18.44 0.92
N GLU A 342 6.53 -19.13 0.71
CA GLU A 342 6.51 -20.43 0.00
C GLU A 342 7.06 -20.31 -1.42
N GLN A 343 6.62 -19.28 -2.18
CA GLN A 343 7.09 -19.01 -3.55
C GLN A 343 8.59 -18.73 -3.64
N THR A 344 9.15 -18.06 -2.65
CA THR A 344 10.55 -17.59 -2.67
C THR A 344 11.50 -18.46 -1.86
N GLY A 345 10.99 -19.37 -1.07
CA GLY A 345 11.77 -20.21 -0.16
C GLY A 345 12.43 -19.44 0.99
N ILE A 346 11.95 -18.20 1.28
CA ILE A 346 12.42 -17.42 2.43
C ILE A 346 11.48 -17.56 3.62
N SER A 347 11.96 -17.16 4.79
CA SER A 347 11.20 -17.09 6.03
C SER A 347 11.11 -15.64 6.54
N LYS A 348 10.32 -15.39 7.58
CA LYS A 348 10.29 -14.09 8.26
C LYS A 348 11.65 -13.64 8.81
N ASP A 349 12.53 -14.59 9.11
CA ASP A 349 13.85 -14.30 9.69
C ASP A 349 14.82 -13.78 8.61
N ASP A 350 14.60 -14.16 7.34
CA ASP A 350 15.32 -13.67 6.17
C ASP A 350 14.97 -12.25 5.77
N VAL A 351 13.84 -11.73 6.24
CA VAL A 351 13.36 -10.39 5.95
C VAL A 351 13.94 -9.39 6.94
N ASP A 352 14.51 -8.31 6.41
CA ASP A 352 15.13 -7.27 7.22
C ASP A 352 14.10 -6.17 7.59
N ILE A 353 13.19 -5.80 6.67
CA ILE A 353 12.17 -4.76 6.88
C ILE A 353 10.82 -5.25 6.36
N PHE A 354 9.78 -5.01 7.15
CA PHE A 354 8.38 -5.15 6.77
C PHE A 354 7.70 -3.78 6.73
N GLU A 355 7.20 -3.38 5.56
CA GLU A 355 6.27 -2.26 5.40
C GLU A 355 4.85 -2.81 5.39
N ILE A 356 4.23 -2.92 6.57
CA ILE A 356 2.86 -3.39 6.74
C ILE A 356 1.93 -2.18 6.78
N ASN A 357 0.90 -2.15 5.93
CA ASN A 357 -0.07 -1.07 5.96
C ASN A 357 -0.79 -1.01 7.31
N GLU A 358 -0.68 0.12 7.98
CA GLU A 358 -1.33 0.40 9.26
C GLU A 358 -2.74 0.96 9.06
N ALA A 359 -3.63 0.19 8.41
CA ALA A 359 -5.02 0.63 8.28
C ALA A 359 -5.65 0.85 9.66
N PHE A 360 -5.37 -0.06 10.58
CA PHE A 360 -5.72 0.01 12.00
C PHE A 360 -4.62 -0.65 12.83
N ALA A 361 -4.34 -0.10 14.02
CA ALA A 361 -3.34 -0.69 14.92
C ALA A 361 -3.68 -2.13 15.30
N SER A 362 -4.97 -2.44 15.53
CA SER A 362 -5.45 -3.79 15.86
C SER A 362 -5.05 -4.83 14.82
N GLN A 363 -5.22 -4.50 13.54
CA GLN A 363 -4.89 -5.37 12.41
C GLN A 363 -3.39 -5.59 12.30
N CYS A 364 -2.60 -4.52 12.37
CA CYS A 364 -1.15 -4.61 12.21
C CYS A 364 -0.51 -5.42 13.34
N VAL A 365 -0.87 -5.12 14.59
CA VAL A 365 -0.38 -5.83 15.78
C VAL A 365 -0.75 -7.31 15.72
N TRP A 366 -2.00 -7.63 15.43
CA TRP A 366 -2.43 -9.03 15.39
C TRP A 366 -1.68 -9.81 14.30
N CYS A 367 -1.61 -9.28 13.08
CA CYS A 367 -0.89 -9.94 11.98
C CYS A 367 0.58 -10.15 12.31
N ALA A 368 1.24 -9.16 12.91
CA ALA A 368 2.64 -9.25 13.30
C ALA A 368 2.89 -10.36 14.34
N ASN A 369 2.02 -10.42 15.37
CA ASN A 369 2.11 -11.42 16.43
C ASN A 369 1.87 -12.84 15.90
N GLU A 370 0.82 -13.04 15.11
CA GLU A 370 0.49 -14.37 14.54
C GLU A 370 1.57 -14.87 13.56
N LEU A 371 2.25 -13.97 12.85
CA LEU A 371 3.37 -14.30 11.97
C LEU A 371 4.71 -14.40 12.72
N GLY A 372 4.75 -14.01 13.99
CA GLY A 372 5.97 -13.97 14.79
C GLY A 372 7.01 -13.00 14.22
N ILE A 373 6.57 -11.86 13.67
CA ILE A 373 7.44 -10.81 13.13
C ILE A 373 7.87 -9.88 14.27
N ASP A 374 9.17 -9.64 14.39
CA ASP A 374 9.71 -8.67 15.35
C ASP A 374 9.22 -7.26 15.01
N GLU A 375 8.56 -6.59 15.96
CA GLU A 375 8.05 -5.22 15.81
C GLU A 375 9.13 -4.21 15.37
N LYS A 376 10.40 -4.46 15.73
CA LYS A 376 11.52 -3.60 15.33
C LYS A 376 11.76 -3.61 13.82
N LYS A 377 11.35 -4.67 13.12
CA LYS A 377 11.44 -4.79 11.67
C LYS A 377 10.25 -4.12 10.96
N ILE A 378 9.18 -3.76 11.68
CA ILE A 378 7.94 -3.23 11.12
C ILE A 378 7.99 -1.72 11.05
N ASN A 379 7.77 -1.17 9.85
CA ASN A 379 7.60 0.25 9.59
C ASN A 379 8.64 1.10 10.37
N PRO A 380 9.94 0.98 10.09
CA PRO A 380 10.98 1.62 10.88
C PRO A 380 10.90 3.15 10.87
N LYS A 381 10.26 3.74 9.86
CA LYS A 381 9.99 5.18 9.75
C LYS A 381 8.56 5.57 10.16
N GLY A 382 7.81 4.68 10.83
CA GLY A 382 6.38 4.84 11.07
C GLY A 382 5.55 4.50 9.83
N GLY A 383 4.23 4.54 9.94
CA GLY A 383 3.33 4.12 8.88
C GLY A 383 2.05 4.97 8.77
N ALA A 384 1.02 4.36 8.19
CA ALA A 384 -0.22 5.03 7.80
C ALA A 384 -0.98 5.70 8.95
N ILE A 385 -0.83 5.21 10.17
CA ILE A 385 -1.40 5.86 11.36
C ILE A 385 -0.80 7.25 11.55
N ALA A 386 0.51 7.37 11.33
CA ALA A 386 1.24 8.62 11.57
C ALA A 386 1.13 9.61 10.41
N PHE A 387 1.33 9.18 9.16
CA PHE A 387 1.42 10.10 8.04
C PHE A 387 0.35 9.92 6.95
N GLY A 388 -0.55 8.94 7.11
CA GLY A 388 -1.73 8.86 6.25
C GLY A 388 -1.81 7.63 5.36
N HIS A 389 -3.02 7.42 4.82
CA HIS A 389 -3.36 6.27 4.00
C HIS A 389 -4.27 6.68 2.83
N PRO A 390 -3.73 7.35 1.81
CA PRO A 390 -4.46 7.53 0.56
C PRO A 390 -4.63 6.15 -0.09
N LEU A 391 -5.81 5.57 0.00
CA LEU A 391 -6.11 4.15 -0.19
C LEU A 391 -5.35 3.49 -1.35
N GLY A 392 -5.63 3.92 -2.58
CA GLY A 392 -5.01 3.36 -3.79
C GLY A 392 -3.55 3.74 -3.99
N CYS A 393 -3.07 4.81 -3.33
CA CYS A 393 -1.68 5.25 -3.42
C CYS A 393 -0.73 4.42 -2.53
N THR A 394 -1.22 3.95 -1.38
CA THR A 394 -0.39 3.43 -0.29
C THR A 394 0.59 2.34 -0.73
N GLY A 395 0.16 1.40 -1.57
CA GLY A 395 1.04 0.31 -2.00
C GLY A 395 2.24 0.77 -2.83
N ALA A 396 2.05 1.71 -3.75
CA ALA A 396 3.14 2.30 -4.52
C ALA A 396 4.08 3.16 -3.63
N ARG A 397 3.51 3.87 -2.63
CA ARG A 397 4.30 4.56 -1.61
C ARG A 397 5.18 3.59 -0.81
N GLN A 398 4.62 2.46 -0.39
CA GLN A 398 5.38 1.47 0.38
C GLN A 398 6.59 0.93 -0.38
N VAL A 399 6.49 0.74 -1.70
CA VAL A 399 7.64 0.37 -2.54
C VAL A 399 8.74 1.43 -2.43
N SER A 400 8.40 2.72 -2.55
CA SER A 400 9.37 3.82 -2.42
C SER A 400 10.00 3.84 -1.02
N THR A 401 9.17 3.88 0.02
CA THR A 401 9.62 3.95 1.41
C THR A 401 10.55 2.78 1.77
N LEU A 402 10.17 1.56 1.35
CA LEU A 402 10.95 0.35 1.62
C LEU A 402 12.30 0.35 0.92
N LEU A 403 12.35 0.67 -0.38
CA LEU A 403 13.60 0.64 -1.15
C LEU A 403 14.60 1.69 -0.66
N TYR A 404 14.14 2.92 -0.37
CA TYR A 404 15.03 3.94 0.19
C TYR A 404 15.54 3.54 1.57
N GLU A 405 14.71 2.92 2.41
CA GLU A 405 15.14 2.49 3.75
C GLU A 405 16.12 1.31 3.70
N LEU A 406 15.87 0.29 2.87
CA LEU A 406 16.81 -0.81 2.65
C LEU A 406 18.19 -0.30 2.19
N ARG A 407 18.20 0.64 1.23
CA ARG A 407 19.45 1.23 0.71
C ARG A 407 20.17 2.05 1.77
N ARG A 408 19.45 2.91 2.48
CA ARG A 408 19.99 3.77 3.55
C ARG A 408 20.64 2.96 4.67
N THR A 409 20.04 1.82 5.05
CA THR A 409 20.49 0.97 6.15
C THR A 409 21.46 -0.14 5.71
N GLY A 410 21.65 -0.36 4.41
CA GLY A 410 22.44 -1.47 3.86
C GLY A 410 21.77 -2.84 3.98
N GLN A 411 20.49 -2.87 4.38
CA GLN A 411 19.68 -4.09 4.49
C GLN A 411 19.27 -4.60 3.11
N LYS A 412 18.90 -5.89 3.00
CA LYS A 412 18.86 -6.59 1.71
C LYS A 412 17.50 -7.13 1.31
N VAL A 413 16.62 -7.45 2.24
CA VAL A 413 15.33 -8.08 1.93
C VAL A 413 14.22 -7.29 2.61
N GLY A 414 13.28 -6.83 1.82
CA GLY A 414 12.11 -6.13 2.30
C GLY A 414 10.81 -6.74 1.80
N VAL A 415 9.78 -6.67 2.62
CA VAL A 415 8.43 -7.09 2.31
C VAL A 415 7.49 -5.93 2.51
N THR A 416 6.68 -5.62 1.50
CA THR A 416 5.58 -4.65 1.64
C THR A 416 4.24 -5.34 1.48
N THR A 417 3.25 -4.96 2.29
CA THR A 417 1.96 -5.65 2.30
C THR A 417 0.78 -4.80 2.76
N SER A 418 -0.36 -5.14 2.16
CA SER A 418 -1.71 -4.90 2.65
C SER A 418 -2.49 -6.23 2.51
N HIS A 419 -3.28 -6.42 1.44
CA HIS A 419 -3.86 -7.72 1.03
C HIS A 419 -3.09 -8.35 -0.15
N ALA A 420 -2.27 -7.56 -0.81
CA ALA A 420 -1.20 -8.00 -1.70
C ALA A 420 0.14 -7.86 -0.96
N VAL A 421 1.09 -8.69 -1.32
CA VAL A 421 2.45 -8.70 -0.76
C VAL A 421 3.45 -8.67 -1.89
N MET A 422 4.51 -7.92 -1.72
CA MET A 422 5.64 -7.88 -2.64
C MET A 422 6.94 -8.02 -1.87
N VAL A 423 7.86 -8.84 -2.39
CA VAL A 423 9.24 -8.96 -1.89
C VAL A 423 10.17 -8.16 -2.79
N LEU A 424 11.00 -7.32 -2.17
CA LEU A 424 11.94 -6.44 -2.83
C LEU A 424 13.35 -6.63 -2.24
N THR A 425 14.37 -6.49 -3.10
CA THR A 425 15.78 -6.45 -2.68
C THR A 425 16.47 -5.26 -3.36
N PRO A 426 17.38 -4.53 -2.70
CA PRO A 426 18.12 -3.42 -3.30
C PRO A 426 19.15 -3.88 -4.33
#